data_2a34e843960a9195c8d879f3423ff875
#
_entry.id   2a34e843960a9195c8d879f3423ff875
#
_cell.length_a   1.000
_cell.length_b   1.000
_cell.length_c   1.000
_cell.angle_alpha   90.00
_cell.angle_beta   90.00
_cell.angle_gamma   90.00
#
_symmetry.space_group_name_H-M   'P 1'
#
loop_
_entity.id
_entity.type
_entity.pdbx_description
1 polymer ?
#
loop_
_entity_poly.entity_id
_entity_poly.type
_entity_poly.pdbx_seq_one_letter_code
_entity_poly.pdbx_strand_id
1 'polypeptide(L)'
;MVVVLVLLAGCGGLTPEGGGSGPTPPGTASSLPAETTRVTVTAVVDGDTIRIEYENGTRDTVRLVGVDTPEVHAENDPVEFEGVPDTAAGEDCLRGAGTNASNFATDRLLGQTVGIAADPNLDRRGYYDRLLAYVVVDDRLFNYQLVATGRARVYDSDFSRQGAFTNAERGARDASRGLWRCVAPDAADWATPTATTSPSGLALVDIHEDAAGNDNENLNDEYLVFANRGEDALSLSGWTVTDAADRSYTFGTYSLAPGERVTLYTGSGTDTETARYWGASG
;
A
#
# COMPACT_ATOMS: atom_id res chain seq x y z
N MET A 1 0.17 7.21 -11.07
CA MET A 1 -0.14 8.58 -10.58
C MET A 1 -0.28 8.53 -9.07
N VAL A 2 0.53 9.25 -8.30
CA VAL A 2 0.44 9.26 -6.83
C VAL A 2 -0.55 10.35 -6.42
N VAL A 3 -1.64 9.96 -5.75
CA VAL A 3 -2.64 10.90 -5.24
C VAL A 3 -2.30 11.25 -3.79
N VAL A 4 -1.90 12.48 -3.52
CA VAL A 4 -1.78 13.00 -2.15
C VAL A 4 -3.05 13.79 -1.83
N LEU A 5 -3.90 13.23 -0.96
CA LEU A 5 -5.12 13.90 -0.52
C LEU A 5 -4.79 14.92 0.58
N VAL A 6 -4.85 16.20 0.26
CA VAL A 6 -4.78 17.29 1.25
C VAL A 6 -6.18 17.85 1.46
N LEU A 7 -6.82 17.50 2.57
CA LEU A 7 -8.09 18.08 3.01
C LEU A 7 -7.81 19.32 3.87
N LEU A 8 -7.96 20.52 3.32
CA LEU A 8 -7.89 21.77 4.07
C LEU A 8 -9.29 22.17 4.54
N ALA A 9 -9.62 21.81 5.78
CA ALA A 9 -10.69 22.46 6.53
C ALA A 9 -10.05 23.54 7.43
N GLY A 10 -10.45 24.78 7.26
CA GLY A 10 -9.83 25.94 7.87
C GLY A 10 -10.04 26.10 9.38
N CYS A 11 -9.00 26.60 10.04
CA CYS A 11 -8.90 27.40 11.25
C CYS A 11 -9.29 26.83 12.61
N GLY A 12 -8.24 26.72 13.46
CA GLY A 12 -8.33 26.71 14.90
C GLY A 12 -6.98 26.41 15.52
N GLY A 13 -6.15 27.42 15.76
CA GLY A 13 -4.84 27.25 16.38
C GLY A 13 -4.96 26.78 17.83
N LEU A 14 -4.20 25.75 18.20
CA LEU A 14 -3.79 25.43 19.55
C LEU A 14 -2.34 24.94 19.52
N THR A 15 -1.51 25.61 20.30
CA THR A 15 -0.10 25.25 20.53
C THR A 15 0.00 23.95 21.31
N PRO A 16 0.87 23.00 20.96
CA PRO A 16 1.17 21.88 21.83
C PRO A 16 2.42 22.16 22.66
N GLU A 17 2.27 22.30 23.97
CA GLU A 17 3.31 21.96 24.93
C GLU A 17 3.12 20.50 25.38
N GLY A 18 4.20 19.72 25.42
CA GLY A 18 4.24 18.44 26.11
C GLY A 18 4.98 17.35 25.35
N GLY A 19 6.29 17.21 25.58
CA GLY A 19 7.06 16.08 25.12
C GLY A 19 6.58 14.76 25.75
N GLY A 20 5.85 13.98 24.97
CA GLY A 20 5.56 12.59 25.25
C GLY A 20 6.28 11.76 24.22
N SER A 21 7.14 10.82 24.66
CA SER A 21 7.70 9.78 23.80
C SER A 21 6.55 8.98 23.17
N GLY A 22 6.20 9.29 21.94
CA GLY A 22 5.22 8.54 21.17
C GLY A 22 5.69 7.09 21.00
N PRO A 23 4.79 6.13 20.80
CA PRO A 23 5.16 4.75 20.54
C PRO A 23 6.07 4.69 19.31
N THR A 24 7.22 4.04 19.44
CA THR A 24 8.15 3.77 18.34
C THR A 24 7.39 3.08 17.22
N PRO A 25 7.43 3.61 15.97
CA PRO A 25 6.71 2.98 14.88
C PRO A 25 7.20 1.55 14.69
N PRO A 26 6.29 0.58 14.43
CA PRO A 26 6.69 -0.80 14.15
C PRO A 26 7.63 -0.81 12.93
N GLY A 27 8.77 -1.46 13.04
CA GLY A 27 9.76 -1.56 11.96
C GLY A 27 11.18 -1.08 12.29
N THR A 28 11.42 -0.52 13.48
CA THR A 28 12.76 -0.10 13.93
C THR A 28 13.54 -1.16 14.72
N ALA A 29 12.94 -2.32 14.99
CA ALA A 29 13.49 -3.31 15.92
C ALA A 29 14.46 -4.32 15.30
N SER A 30 14.58 -4.42 13.98
CA SER A 30 15.55 -5.32 13.33
C SER A 30 16.86 -4.59 13.05
N SER A 31 17.99 -5.18 13.46
CA SER A 31 19.31 -4.65 13.14
C SER A 31 19.54 -4.60 11.63
N LEU A 32 20.18 -3.56 11.13
CA LEU A 32 20.56 -3.47 9.73
C LEU A 32 21.67 -4.45 9.35
N PRO A 33 21.78 -4.89 8.08
CA PRO A 33 22.98 -5.55 7.56
C PRO A 33 24.20 -4.66 7.73
N ALA A 34 25.35 -5.25 8.04
CA ALA A 34 26.59 -4.52 8.24
C ALA A 34 27.13 -3.89 6.95
N GLU A 35 26.89 -4.55 5.82
CA GLU A 35 27.31 -4.11 4.50
C GLU A 35 26.15 -4.20 3.52
N THR A 36 26.03 -3.20 2.66
CA THR A 36 25.03 -3.16 1.59
C THR A 36 25.66 -2.72 0.27
N THR A 37 25.14 -3.25 -0.83
CA THR A 37 25.42 -2.76 -2.18
C THR A 37 24.36 -1.76 -2.58
N ARG A 38 24.77 -0.58 -3.08
CA ARG A 38 23.83 0.45 -3.56
C ARG A 38 23.28 0.09 -4.94
N VAL A 39 21.97 0.23 -5.09
CA VAL A 39 21.26 -0.02 -6.36
C VAL A 39 20.08 0.96 -6.48
N THR A 40 19.63 1.22 -7.71
CA THR A 40 18.41 1.98 -7.95
C THR A 40 17.26 1.01 -8.23
N VAL A 41 16.11 1.20 -7.58
CA VAL A 41 14.90 0.41 -7.87
C VAL A 41 14.23 0.98 -9.11
N THR A 42 14.14 0.18 -10.18
CA THR A 42 13.61 0.61 -11.48
C THR A 42 12.16 0.17 -11.70
N ALA A 43 11.69 -0.82 -10.97
CA ALA A 43 10.29 -1.24 -10.95
C ALA A 43 9.97 -2.01 -9.68
N VAL A 44 8.72 -1.96 -9.25
CA VAL A 44 8.12 -2.87 -8.29
C VAL A 44 7.24 -3.84 -9.08
N VAL A 45 7.45 -5.14 -8.92
CA VAL A 45 6.66 -6.18 -9.59
C VAL A 45 5.44 -6.52 -8.74
N ASP A 46 5.68 -6.69 -7.44
CA ASP A 46 4.72 -6.92 -6.37
C ASP A 46 5.31 -6.49 -5.02
N GLY A 47 4.62 -6.77 -3.91
CA GLY A 47 5.05 -6.31 -2.59
C GLY A 47 6.41 -6.84 -2.12
N ASP A 48 6.89 -7.96 -2.69
CA ASP A 48 8.14 -8.61 -2.28
C ASP A 48 9.13 -8.90 -3.44
N THR A 49 8.83 -8.40 -4.63
CA THR A 49 9.68 -8.57 -5.82
C THR A 49 9.89 -7.23 -6.51
N ILE A 50 11.16 -6.84 -6.67
CA ILE A 50 11.55 -5.57 -7.29
C ILE A 50 12.58 -5.79 -8.40
N ARG A 51 12.65 -4.86 -9.36
CA ARG A 51 13.73 -4.78 -10.35
C ARG A 51 14.69 -3.67 -9.96
N ILE A 52 15.97 -3.93 -10.11
CA ILE A 52 17.05 -3.03 -9.73
C ILE A 52 18.02 -2.79 -10.86
N GLU A 53 18.71 -1.66 -10.78
CA GLU A 53 19.86 -1.34 -11.63
C GLU A 53 21.06 -0.96 -10.77
N TYR A 54 22.19 -1.61 -11.03
CA TYR A 54 23.48 -1.29 -10.41
C TYR A 54 24.10 -0.04 -11.05
N GLU A 55 25.06 0.59 -10.38
CA GLU A 55 25.77 1.77 -10.90
C GLU A 55 26.45 1.55 -12.25
N ASN A 56 26.78 0.31 -12.58
CA ASN A 56 27.38 -0.07 -13.87
C ASN A 56 26.33 -0.31 -14.99
N GLY A 57 25.04 -0.07 -14.73
CA GLY A 57 23.93 -0.29 -15.66
C GLY A 57 23.44 -1.74 -15.76
N THR A 58 24.03 -2.68 -15.01
CA THR A 58 23.51 -4.06 -14.96
C THR A 58 22.19 -4.09 -14.21
N ARG A 59 21.24 -4.89 -14.68
CA ARG A 59 19.92 -5.04 -14.07
C ARG A 59 19.75 -6.42 -13.46
N ASP A 60 18.94 -6.51 -12.43
CA ASP A 60 18.59 -7.77 -11.76
C ASP A 60 17.16 -7.71 -11.20
N THR A 61 16.62 -8.89 -10.87
CA THR A 61 15.35 -9.00 -10.14
C THR A 61 15.63 -9.52 -8.74
N VAL A 62 15.13 -8.81 -7.73
CA VAL A 62 15.30 -9.15 -6.31
C VAL A 62 13.99 -9.71 -5.78
N ARG A 63 14.06 -10.90 -5.15
CA ARG A 63 13.03 -11.44 -4.27
C ARG A 63 13.45 -11.13 -2.83
N LEU A 64 12.60 -10.46 -2.10
CA LEU A 64 12.88 -10.03 -0.74
C LEU A 64 12.97 -11.25 0.21
N VAL A 65 14.07 -11.36 0.94
CA VAL A 65 14.33 -12.48 1.86
C VAL A 65 13.34 -12.45 3.03
N GLY A 66 12.82 -13.63 3.37
CA GLY A 66 12.05 -13.90 4.61
C GLY A 66 10.64 -13.37 4.61
N VAL A 67 10.13 -12.89 3.48
CA VAL A 67 8.78 -12.32 3.35
C VAL A 67 8.04 -12.91 2.17
N ASP A 68 6.72 -12.93 2.28
CA ASP A 68 5.80 -13.35 1.25
C ASP A 68 4.54 -12.51 1.34
N THR A 69 4.28 -11.75 0.28
CA THR A 69 3.09 -10.90 0.16
C THR A 69 2.00 -11.64 -0.60
N PRO A 70 0.71 -11.37 -0.32
CA PRO A 70 -0.34 -11.90 -1.17
C PRO A 70 -0.15 -11.46 -2.63
N GLU A 71 -0.50 -12.34 -3.56
CA GLU A 71 -0.36 -12.11 -4.99
C GLU A 71 -1.35 -11.06 -5.50
N VAL A 72 -0.88 -10.22 -6.44
CA VAL A 72 -1.70 -9.22 -7.13
C VAL A 72 -2.15 -9.73 -8.51
N HIS A 73 -1.24 -10.43 -9.20
CA HIS A 73 -1.41 -10.85 -10.60
C HIS A 73 -1.74 -12.34 -10.75
N ALA A 74 -1.83 -13.08 -9.66
CA ALA A 74 -2.17 -14.51 -9.61
C ALA A 74 -3.27 -14.77 -8.57
N GLU A 75 -3.79 -15.97 -8.55
CA GLU A 75 -4.70 -16.43 -7.51
C GLU A 75 -3.93 -16.58 -6.19
N ASN A 76 -4.54 -16.14 -5.09
CA ASN A 76 -4.02 -16.38 -3.75
C ASN A 76 -4.52 -17.72 -3.24
N ASP A 77 -3.65 -18.51 -2.59
CA ASP A 77 -4.05 -19.67 -1.83
C ASP A 77 -4.21 -19.26 -0.34
N PRO A 78 -5.44 -19.15 0.20
CA PRO A 78 -5.65 -18.74 1.59
C PRO A 78 -4.98 -19.69 2.60
N VAL A 79 -4.76 -20.96 2.23
CA VAL A 79 -4.11 -21.96 3.11
C VAL A 79 -2.66 -21.56 3.45
N GLU A 80 -1.99 -20.80 2.59
CA GLU A 80 -0.65 -20.28 2.85
C GLU A 80 -0.62 -19.18 3.93
N PHE A 81 -1.78 -18.56 4.22
CA PHE A 81 -1.94 -17.48 5.20
C PHE A 81 -2.73 -17.98 6.42
N GLU A 82 -2.02 -18.42 7.43
CA GLU A 82 -2.61 -19.08 8.61
C GLU A 82 -3.79 -18.30 9.22
N GLY A 83 -4.94 -18.97 9.29
CA GLY A 83 -6.19 -18.44 9.83
C GLY A 83 -7.07 -17.73 8.82
N VAL A 84 -6.61 -17.47 7.60
CA VAL A 84 -7.44 -16.93 6.51
C VAL A 84 -8.37 -18.05 6.01
N PRO A 85 -9.69 -17.83 5.92
CA PRO A 85 -10.62 -18.84 5.43
C PRO A 85 -10.34 -19.21 3.98
N ASP A 86 -10.34 -20.50 3.65
CA ASP A 86 -10.25 -21.02 2.29
C ASP A 86 -11.63 -20.84 1.59
N THR A 87 -11.89 -19.62 1.19
CA THR A 87 -13.13 -19.17 0.55
C THR A 87 -12.85 -18.03 -0.42
N ALA A 88 -13.76 -17.77 -1.36
CA ALA A 88 -13.68 -16.63 -2.26
C ALA A 88 -13.51 -15.28 -1.52
N ALA A 89 -14.16 -15.12 -0.36
CA ALA A 89 -13.99 -13.92 0.46
C ALA A 89 -12.58 -13.81 1.06
N GLY A 90 -11.96 -14.93 1.43
CA GLY A 90 -10.56 -14.98 1.88
C GLY A 90 -9.59 -14.62 0.75
N GLU A 91 -9.80 -15.17 -0.45
CA GLU A 91 -9.01 -14.88 -1.64
C GLU A 91 -9.10 -13.40 -2.05
N ASP A 92 -10.32 -12.84 -2.12
CA ASP A 92 -10.55 -11.43 -2.44
C ASP A 92 -9.92 -10.49 -1.40
N CYS A 93 -10.00 -10.87 -0.12
CA CYS A 93 -9.34 -10.15 0.95
C CYS A 93 -7.82 -10.14 0.77
N LEU A 94 -7.22 -11.30 0.48
CA LEU A 94 -5.78 -11.41 0.22
C LEU A 94 -5.35 -10.60 -1.01
N ARG A 95 -6.15 -10.59 -2.09
CA ARG A 95 -5.87 -9.75 -3.27
C ARG A 95 -5.81 -8.27 -2.91
N GLY A 96 -6.75 -7.77 -2.10
CA GLY A 96 -6.70 -6.40 -1.57
C GLY A 96 -5.48 -6.14 -0.71
N ALA A 97 -5.08 -7.13 0.12
CA ALA A 97 -3.86 -7.03 0.93
C ALA A 97 -2.59 -7.01 0.07
N GLY A 98 -2.54 -7.80 -1.01
CA GLY A 98 -1.45 -7.81 -1.99
C GLY A 98 -1.30 -6.45 -2.69
N THR A 99 -2.41 -5.88 -3.16
CA THR A 99 -2.41 -4.53 -3.73
C THR A 99 -1.85 -3.51 -2.75
N ASN A 100 -2.28 -3.53 -1.49
CA ASN A 100 -1.74 -2.64 -0.46
C ASN A 100 -0.25 -2.85 -0.18
N ALA A 101 0.26 -4.08 -0.28
CA ALA A 101 1.68 -4.39 -0.14
C ALA A 101 2.48 -3.84 -1.32
N SER A 102 2.00 -4.02 -2.55
CA SER A 102 2.61 -3.50 -3.77
C SER A 102 2.66 -1.97 -3.78
N ASN A 103 1.57 -1.30 -3.43
CA ASN A 103 1.51 0.16 -3.34
C ASN A 103 2.51 0.67 -2.30
N PHE A 104 2.56 0.04 -1.12
CA PHE A 104 3.55 0.40 -0.10
C PHE A 104 4.99 0.22 -0.58
N ALA A 105 5.29 -0.86 -1.33
CA ALA A 105 6.60 -1.07 -1.92
C ALA A 105 6.91 0.00 -2.99
N THR A 106 5.94 0.34 -3.82
CA THR A 106 6.05 1.38 -4.86
C THR A 106 6.36 2.74 -4.23
N ASP A 107 5.58 3.17 -3.25
CA ASP A 107 5.75 4.46 -2.57
C ASP A 107 7.11 4.61 -1.89
N ARG A 108 7.66 3.50 -1.39
CA ARG A 108 8.90 3.51 -0.62
C ARG A 108 10.14 3.26 -1.44
N LEU A 109 10.05 2.53 -2.54
CA LEU A 109 11.21 1.99 -3.23
C LEU A 109 11.35 2.49 -4.67
N LEU A 110 10.25 2.73 -5.40
CA LEU A 110 10.34 3.06 -6.83
C LEU A 110 11.15 4.34 -7.05
N GLY A 111 12.16 4.24 -7.93
CA GLY A 111 13.06 5.35 -8.24
C GLY A 111 14.08 5.68 -7.14
N GLN A 112 14.04 5.00 -6.00
CA GLN A 112 14.95 5.25 -4.89
C GLN A 112 16.28 4.51 -5.06
N THR A 113 17.34 5.09 -4.51
CA THR A 113 18.61 4.40 -4.30
C THR A 113 18.58 3.72 -2.93
N VAL A 114 18.62 2.40 -2.93
CA VAL A 114 18.52 1.56 -1.73
C VAL A 114 19.80 0.74 -1.52
N GLY A 115 19.98 0.25 -0.31
CA GLY A 115 21.02 -0.75 -0.01
C GLY A 115 20.46 -2.15 -0.11
N ILE A 116 21.11 -3.07 -0.82
CA ILE A 116 20.76 -4.50 -0.81
C ILE A 116 21.85 -5.33 -0.13
N ALA A 117 21.46 -6.37 0.60
CA ALA A 117 22.37 -7.29 1.29
C ALA A 117 21.89 -8.73 1.19
N ALA A 118 22.80 -9.67 0.97
CA ALA A 118 22.49 -11.10 1.04
C ALA A 118 22.30 -11.58 2.49
N ASP A 119 21.53 -12.64 2.68
CA ASP A 119 21.49 -13.36 3.95
C ASP A 119 22.64 -14.38 4.02
N PRO A 120 23.38 -14.49 5.13
CA PRO A 120 24.51 -15.41 5.24
C PRO A 120 24.13 -16.90 5.25
N ASN A 121 22.87 -17.23 5.53
CA ASN A 121 22.38 -18.60 5.59
C ASN A 121 21.74 -19.08 4.28
N LEU A 122 21.47 -18.17 3.36
CA LEU A 122 20.77 -18.49 2.10
C LEU A 122 21.70 -18.43 0.90
N ASP A 123 21.37 -19.19 -0.12
CA ASP A 123 21.97 -19.02 -1.44
C ASP A 123 21.72 -17.61 -1.98
N ARG A 124 22.64 -17.11 -2.79
CA ARG A 124 22.51 -15.77 -3.37
C ARG A 124 21.31 -15.63 -4.30
N ARG A 125 20.87 -16.73 -4.91
CA ARG A 125 19.74 -16.77 -5.83
C ARG A 125 18.75 -17.87 -5.47
N GLY A 126 17.48 -17.59 -5.66
CA GLY A 126 16.41 -18.57 -5.51
C GLY A 126 16.23 -19.44 -6.76
N TYR A 127 15.24 -20.33 -6.68
CA TYR A 127 14.96 -21.31 -7.74
C TYR A 127 14.72 -20.69 -9.15
N TYR A 128 14.11 -19.49 -9.18
CA TYR A 128 13.84 -18.75 -10.43
C TYR A 128 14.95 -17.76 -10.81
N ASP A 129 16.17 -17.99 -10.34
CA ASP A 129 17.35 -17.15 -10.59
C ASP A 129 17.22 -15.69 -10.08
N ARG A 130 16.21 -15.38 -9.28
CA ARG A 130 16.06 -14.07 -8.63
C ARG A 130 17.09 -13.92 -7.51
N LEU A 131 17.68 -12.74 -7.40
CA LEU A 131 18.58 -12.40 -6.30
C LEU A 131 17.80 -12.40 -4.97
N LEU A 132 18.25 -13.14 -3.97
CA LEU A 132 17.67 -13.13 -2.63
C LEU A 132 18.36 -12.05 -1.80
N ALA A 133 17.61 -11.02 -1.38
CA ALA A 133 18.23 -9.91 -0.63
C ALA A 133 17.30 -9.28 0.40
N TYR A 134 17.94 -8.70 1.41
CA TYR A 134 17.38 -7.65 2.22
C TYR A 134 17.47 -6.31 1.49
N VAL A 135 16.49 -5.45 1.69
CA VAL A 135 16.45 -4.08 1.19
C VAL A 135 16.47 -3.10 2.35
N VAL A 136 17.41 -2.16 2.33
CA VAL A 136 17.55 -1.09 3.32
C VAL A 136 17.26 0.24 2.65
N VAL A 137 16.26 0.95 3.16
CA VAL A 137 15.85 2.28 2.73
C VAL A 137 15.57 3.13 3.98
N ASP A 138 15.97 4.40 3.97
CA ASP A 138 15.79 5.34 5.09
C ASP A 138 16.26 4.76 6.45
N ASP A 139 17.42 4.10 6.46
CA ASP A 139 17.99 3.42 7.64
C ASP A 139 17.04 2.39 8.27
N ARG A 140 16.20 1.74 7.45
CA ARG A 140 15.26 0.72 7.88
C ARG A 140 15.33 -0.51 6.99
N LEU A 141 15.12 -1.67 7.60
CA LEU A 141 15.00 -2.93 6.88
C LEU A 141 13.58 -3.07 6.32
N PHE A 142 13.43 -2.85 5.01
CA PHE A 142 12.13 -2.84 4.33
C PHE A 142 11.40 -4.18 4.45
N ASN A 143 12.11 -5.31 4.27
CA ASN A 143 11.57 -6.65 4.47
C ASN A 143 10.88 -6.80 5.85
N TYR A 144 11.56 -6.34 6.91
CA TYR A 144 11.00 -6.37 8.26
C TYR A 144 9.76 -5.45 8.40
N GLN A 145 9.76 -4.30 7.74
CA GLN A 145 8.61 -3.38 7.77
C GLN A 145 7.36 -4.02 7.17
N LEU A 146 7.49 -4.77 6.06
CA LEU A 146 6.37 -5.49 5.45
C LEU A 146 5.70 -6.42 6.46
N VAL A 147 6.49 -7.22 7.18
CA VAL A 147 5.97 -8.16 8.20
C VAL A 147 5.38 -7.42 9.41
N ALA A 148 6.12 -6.47 9.98
CA ALA A 148 5.70 -5.74 11.19
C ALA A 148 4.41 -4.93 11.00
N THR A 149 4.14 -4.51 9.76
CA THR A 149 2.92 -3.78 9.39
C THR A 149 1.81 -4.69 8.84
N GLY A 150 2.04 -6.00 8.78
CA GLY A 150 1.07 -6.99 8.31
C GLY A 150 0.85 -6.96 6.79
N ARG A 151 1.84 -6.53 6.02
CA ARG A 151 1.78 -6.54 4.55
C ARG A 151 2.31 -7.81 3.93
N ALA A 152 3.13 -8.56 4.70
CA ALA A 152 3.65 -9.86 4.32
C ALA A 152 3.53 -10.83 5.50
N ARG A 153 3.41 -12.12 5.17
CA ARG A 153 3.72 -13.20 6.11
C ARG A 153 5.23 -13.48 6.10
N VAL A 154 5.70 -14.18 7.13
CA VAL A 154 7.07 -14.72 7.11
C VAL A 154 7.12 -15.90 6.14
N TYR A 155 8.04 -15.85 5.18
CA TYR A 155 8.33 -16.99 4.32
C TYR A 155 9.20 -17.99 5.06
N ASP A 156 8.75 -19.27 5.14
CA ASP A 156 9.46 -20.33 5.85
C ASP A 156 10.75 -20.72 5.12
N SER A 157 11.86 -20.21 5.62
CA SER A 157 13.22 -20.52 5.16
C SER A 157 14.23 -20.21 6.26
N ASP A 158 15.42 -20.83 6.19
CA ASP A 158 16.46 -20.73 7.23
C ASP A 158 17.26 -19.41 7.16
N PHE A 159 16.59 -18.27 7.05
CA PHE A 159 17.29 -16.99 7.03
C PHE A 159 17.70 -16.49 8.42
N SER A 160 18.79 -15.77 8.49
CA SER A 160 19.46 -15.40 9.74
C SER A 160 18.61 -14.56 10.71
N ARG A 161 17.56 -13.87 10.21
CA ARG A 161 16.68 -12.97 10.98
C ARG A 161 15.30 -13.54 11.28
N GLN A 162 15.08 -14.84 11.02
CA GLN A 162 13.78 -15.49 11.12
C GLN A 162 13.08 -15.23 12.47
N GLY A 163 13.80 -15.34 13.60
CA GLY A 163 13.19 -15.11 14.92
C GLY A 163 12.65 -13.68 15.12
N ALA A 164 13.33 -12.67 14.58
CA ALA A 164 12.86 -11.29 14.64
C ALA A 164 11.61 -11.08 13.78
N PHE A 165 11.57 -11.65 12.58
CA PHE A 165 10.46 -11.59 11.66
C PHE A 165 9.23 -12.33 12.22
N THR A 166 9.39 -13.55 12.76
CA THR A 166 8.30 -14.29 13.39
C THR A 166 7.69 -13.54 14.58
N ASN A 167 8.52 -12.85 15.38
CA ASN A 167 8.01 -12.02 16.47
C ASN A 167 7.23 -10.81 15.95
N ALA A 168 7.69 -10.19 14.86
CA ALA A 168 6.99 -9.07 14.22
C ALA A 168 5.65 -9.51 13.62
N GLU A 169 5.63 -10.65 12.93
CA GLU A 169 4.41 -11.25 12.39
C GLU A 169 3.38 -11.53 13.49
N ARG A 170 3.82 -12.16 14.60
CA ARG A 170 2.92 -12.41 15.73
C ARG A 170 2.30 -11.11 16.23
N GLY A 171 3.10 -10.05 16.39
CA GLY A 171 2.58 -8.75 16.80
C GLY A 171 1.65 -8.09 15.76
N ALA A 172 1.83 -8.36 14.47
CA ALA A 172 0.92 -7.92 13.42
C ALA A 172 -0.40 -8.70 13.45
N ARG A 173 -0.33 -10.02 13.67
CA ARG A 173 -1.50 -10.92 13.81
C ARG A 173 -2.33 -10.58 15.05
N ASP A 174 -1.69 -10.46 16.22
CA ASP A 174 -2.35 -10.11 17.48
C ASP A 174 -3.11 -8.78 17.39
N ALA A 175 -2.60 -7.86 16.58
CA ALA A 175 -3.22 -6.56 16.35
C ALA A 175 -4.11 -6.52 15.08
N SER A 176 -4.34 -7.65 14.42
CA SER A 176 -5.10 -7.76 13.16
C SER A 176 -4.67 -6.71 12.13
N ARG A 177 -3.35 -6.53 11.91
CA ARG A 177 -2.82 -5.54 10.97
C ARG A 177 -2.74 -6.10 9.56
N GLY A 178 -3.03 -5.24 8.58
CA GLY A 178 -2.86 -5.56 7.17
C GLY A 178 -3.56 -6.86 6.79
N LEU A 179 -2.89 -7.77 6.10
CA LEU A 179 -3.42 -9.06 5.64
C LEU A 179 -4.04 -9.92 6.75
N TRP A 180 -3.64 -9.74 8.03
CA TRP A 180 -4.19 -10.47 9.16
C TRP A 180 -5.64 -10.10 9.54
N ARG A 181 -6.20 -9.09 8.88
CA ARG A 181 -7.64 -8.81 8.92
C ARG A 181 -8.43 -9.85 8.12
N CYS A 182 -7.81 -10.51 7.14
CA CYS A 182 -8.42 -11.55 6.33
C CYS A 182 -8.76 -12.83 7.10
N VAL A 183 -8.29 -12.98 8.33
CA VAL A 183 -8.75 -14.04 9.25
C VAL A 183 -10.28 -13.93 9.52
N ALA A 184 -10.84 -12.72 9.41
CA ALA A 184 -12.27 -12.48 9.45
C ALA A 184 -12.69 -11.58 8.26
N PRO A 185 -12.72 -12.13 7.03
CA PRO A 185 -12.89 -11.34 5.82
C PRO A 185 -14.21 -10.57 5.76
N ASP A 186 -15.28 -11.10 6.34
CA ASP A 186 -16.57 -10.44 6.43
C ASP A 186 -16.54 -9.18 7.35
N ALA A 187 -15.55 -9.13 8.25
CA ALA A 187 -15.27 -7.97 9.10
C ALA A 187 -14.14 -7.09 8.55
N ALA A 188 -13.44 -7.57 7.52
CA ALA A 188 -12.35 -6.84 6.87
C ALA A 188 -12.93 -5.91 5.81
N ASP A 189 -13.11 -4.66 6.14
CA ASP A 189 -13.43 -3.61 5.17
C ASP A 189 -12.14 -3.24 4.40
N TRP A 190 -11.77 -4.07 3.40
CA TRP A 190 -10.58 -3.85 2.55
C TRP A 190 -10.78 -2.72 1.55
N ALA A 191 -12.03 -2.31 1.35
CA ALA A 191 -12.36 -1.12 0.59
C ALA A 191 -11.96 0.17 1.33
N THR A 192 -11.17 0.04 2.43
CA THR A 192 -10.73 1.23 3.13
C THR A 192 -9.21 1.23 3.24
N PRO A 193 -8.49 2.00 2.38
CA PRO A 193 -7.32 2.67 2.91
C PRO A 193 -7.79 3.29 4.22
N THR A 194 -7.01 3.22 5.31
CA THR A 194 -7.42 3.75 6.62
C THR A 194 -8.19 5.03 6.35
N ALA A 195 -9.51 4.94 6.40
CA ALA A 195 -10.33 6.09 6.08
C ALA A 195 -9.91 7.13 7.10
N THR A 196 -9.13 8.10 6.66
CA THR A 196 -9.03 9.35 7.38
C THR A 196 -10.44 9.87 7.31
N THR A 197 -11.28 9.40 8.24
CA THR A 197 -12.63 9.90 8.38
C THR A 197 -12.41 11.38 8.68
N SER A 198 -12.56 12.19 7.67
CA SER A 198 -12.63 13.62 7.87
C SER A 198 -13.67 13.84 8.97
N PRO A 199 -13.49 14.84 9.87
CA PRO A 199 -14.52 15.21 10.84
C PRO A 199 -15.90 15.40 10.22
N SER A 200 -15.99 15.54 8.92
CA SER A 200 -17.19 15.67 8.10
C SER A 200 -17.88 14.35 7.70
N GLY A 201 -17.33 13.18 8.06
CA GLY A 201 -17.91 11.87 7.68
C GLY A 201 -17.59 11.38 6.26
N LEU A 202 -16.84 12.15 5.44
CA LEU A 202 -16.38 11.67 4.12
C LEU A 202 -15.24 10.67 4.29
N ALA A 203 -15.32 9.55 3.58
CA ALA A 203 -14.27 8.54 3.50
C ALA A 203 -13.89 8.28 2.04
N LEU A 204 -12.59 8.17 1.77
CA LEU A 204 -12.08 7.57 0.54
C LEU A 204 -12.11 6.05 0.75
N VAL A 205 -12.90 5.33 -0.02
CA VAL A 205 -13.19 3.91 0.23
C VAL A 205 -12.59 2.97 -0.81
N ASP A 206 -12.16 3.50 -1.95
CA ASP A 206 -11.45 2.75 -2.97
C ASP A 206 -10.57 3.67 -3.81
N ILE A 207 -9.43 3.15 -4.25
CA ILE A 207 -8.50 3.82 -5.17
C ILE A 207 -8.06 2.79 -6.20
N HIS A 208 -8.33 3.04 -7.47
CA HIS A 208 -7.83 2.26 -8.59
C HIS A 208 -6.82 3.11 -9.36
N GLU A 209 -5.53 2.84 -9.15
CA GLU A 209 -4.42 3.73 -9.56
C GLU A 209 -3.83 3.38 -10.92
N ASP A 210 -4.11 2.20 -11.46
CA ASP A 210 -3.44 1.65 -12.64
C ASP A 210 -4.46 1.20 -13.67
N ALA A 211 -4.54 1.92 -14.78
CA ALA A 211 -5.33 1.54 -15.94
C ALA A 211 -4.70 0.32 -16.63
N ALA A 212 -5.50 -0.67 -17.00
CA ALA A 212 -5.05 -1.82 -17.74
C ALA A 212 -4.48 -1.39 -19.11
N GLY A 213 -3.17 -1.48 -19.30
CA GLY A 213 -2.49 -1.24 -20.57
C GLY A 213 -1.70 0.07 -20.61
N ASN A 214 -2.04 0.97 -21.54
CA ASN A 214 -1.38 2.27 -21.66
C ASN A 214 -2.23 3.34 -20.95
N ASP A 215 -1.71 3.87 -19.84
CA ASP A 215 -2.38 4.85 -18.97
C ASP A 215 -2.93 6.07 -19.73
N ASN A 216 -2.26 6.48 -20.82
CA ASN A 216 -2.71 7.61 -21.63
C ASN A 216 -3.92 7.29 -22.54
N GLU A 217 -4.24 6.01 -22.72
CA GLU A 217 -5.34 5.58 -23.60
C GLU A 217 -6.57 5.11 -22.80
N ASN A 218 -6.43 4.85 -21.48
CA ASN A 218 -7.48 4.28 -20.64
C ASN A 218 -7.65 4.97 -19.27
N LEU A 219 -7.58 6.31 -19.26
CA LEU A 219 -7.71 7.13 -18.03
C LEU A 219 -9.02 6.90 -17.24
N ASN A 220 -10.05 6.31 -17.84
CA ASN A 220 -11.29 5.98 -17.15
C ASN A 220 -11.22 4.66 -16.34
N ASP A 221 -10.13 3.91 -16.46
CA ASP A 221 -9.84 2.79 -15.55
C ASP A 221 -9.18 3.25 -14.25
N GLU A 222 -8.68 4.49 -14.19
CA GLU A 222 -8.19 5.09 -12.95
C GLU A 222 -9.32 5.85 -12.26
N TYR A 223 -9.57 5.55 -10.97
CA TYR A 223 -10.64 6.22 -10.24
C TYR A 223 -10.42 6.23 -8.71
N LEU A 224 -11.15 7.12 -8.06
CA LEU A 224 -11.28 7.23 -6.61
C LEU A 224 -12.75 7.06 -6.22
N VAL A 225 -13.04 6.27 -5.18
CA VAL A 225 -14.40 6.14 -4.66
C VAL A 225 -14.49 6.80 -3.29
N PHE A 226 -15.38 7.78 -3.18
CA PHE A 226 -15.71 8.43 -1.92
C PHE A 226 -17.06 7.93 -1.39
N ALA A 227 -17.19 7.79 -0.07
CA ALA A 227 -18.44 7.43 0.59
C ALA A 227 -18.74 8.39 1.75
N ASN A 228 -20.02 8.71 1.94
CA ASN A 228 -20.48 9.36 3.15
C ASN A 228 -20.71 8.28 4.24
N ARG A 229 -19.84 8.26 5.25
CA ARG A 229 -19.95 7.37 6.42
C ARG A 229 -20.61 8.06 7.62
N GLY A 230 -21.03 9.33 7.46
CA GLY A 230 -21.78 10.07 8.47
C GLY A 230 -23.27 9.72 8.47
N GLU A 231 -23.97 10.21 9.47
CA GLU A 231 -25.42 10.02 9.64
C GLU A 231 -26.25 11.07 8.89
N ASP A 232 -25.62 12.16 8.48
CA ASP A 232 -26.26 13.27 7.77
C ASP A 232 -25.79 13.36 6.31
N ALA A 233 -26.61 14.00 5.46
CA ALA A 233 -26.22 14.29 4.08
C ALA A 233 -25.01 15.24 4.03
N LEU A 234 -24.00 14.89 3.24
CA LEU A 234 -22.75 15.63 3.14
C LEU A 234 -22.66 16.38 1.81
N SER A 235 -22.52 17.72 1.89
CA SER A 235 -22.26 18.53 0.70
C SER A 235 -20.77 18.50 0.38
N LEU A 236 -20.43 18.05 -0.84
CA LEU A 236 -19.07 18.10 -1.38
C LEU A 236 -18.81 19.37 -2.22
N SER A 237 -19.76 20.28 -2.33
CA SER A 237 -19.64 21.51 -3.13
C SER A 237 -18.42 22.32 -2.71
N GLY A 238 -17.50 22.53 -3.65
CA GLY A 238 -16.25 23.26 -3.42
C GLY A 238 -15.13 22.43 -2.78
N TRP A 239 -15.34 21.16 -2.51
CA TRP A 239 -14.26 20.26 -2.09
C TRP A 239 -13.32 19.98 -3.24
N THR A 240 -12.03 19.86 -2.94
CA THR A 240 -10.98 19.68 -3.95
C THR A 240 -10.19 18.41 -3.66
N VAL A 241 -9.96 17.64 -4.72
CA VAL A 241 -9.01 16.52 -4.76
C VAL A 241 -7.80 16.99 -5.55
N THR A 242 -6.61 16.82 -4.99
CA THR A 242 -5.35 17.23 -5.64
C THR A 242 -4.42 16.02 -5.77
N ASP A 243 -3.82 15.84 -6.93
CA ASP A 243 -2.81 14.80 -7.17
C ASP A 243 -1.39 15.27 -6.77
N ALA A 244 -0.42 14.36 -6.86
CA ALA A 244 0.98 14.66 -6.52
C ALA A 244 1.66 15.62 -7.52
N ALA A 245 1.04 15.90 -8.66
CA ALA A 245 1.49 16.87 -9.66
C ALA A 245 0.78 18.22 -9.52
N ASP A 246 0.13 18.48 -8.37
CA ASP A 246 -0.63 19.70 -8.06
C ASP A 246 -1.83 19.97 -8.99
N ARG A 247 -2.30 18.97 -9.73
CA ARG A 247 -3.53 19.07 -10.52
C ARG A 247 -4.72 18.85 -9.60
N SER A 248 -5.77 19.63 -9.74
CA SER A 248 -6.90 19.62 -8.83
C SER A 248 -8.23 19.42 -9.54
N TYR A 249 -9.07 18.56 -8.97
CA TYR A 249 -10.49 18.46 -9.29
C TYR A 249 -11.31 19.11 -8.19
N THR A 250 -12.28 19.94 -8.53
CA THR A 250 -13.19 20.56 -7.56
C THR A 250 -14.61 20.08 -7.81
N PHE A 251 -15.24 19.50 -6.78
CA PHE A 251 -16.65 19.13 -6.84
C PHE A 251 -17.52 20.37 -7.03
N GLY A 252 -18.34 20.36 -8.06
CA GLY A 252 -19.42 21.33 -8.24
C GLY A 252 -20.50 21.17 -7.16
N THR A 253 -21.73 21.62 -7.44
CA THR A 253 -22.86 21.40 -6.54
C THR A 253 -23.18 19.91 -6.48
N TYR A 254 -22.80 19.24 -5.39
CA TYR A 254 -22.98 17.81 -5.20
C TYR A 254 -23.13 17.46 -3.72
N SER A 255 -24.02 16.49 -3.43
CA SER A 255 -24.26 16.01 -2.06
C SER A 255 -24.39 14.49 -2.05
N LEU A 256 -23.85 13.85 -1.02
CA LEU A 256 -23.96 12.42 -0.75
C LEU A 256 -24.88 12.22 0.45
N ALA A 257 -25.95 11.45 0.30
CA ALA A 257 -26.75 10.99 1.43
C ALA A 257 -25.93 10.00 2.29
N PRO A 258 -26.35 9.73 3.55
CA PRO A 258 -25.73 8.72 4.39
C PRO A 258 -25.59 7.37 3.69
N GLY A 259 -24.35 6.82 3.66
CA GLY A 259 -24.02 5.56 2.99
C GLY A 259 -23.85 5.64 1.47
N GLU A 260 -24.19 6.74 0.83
CA GLU A 260 -23.98 6.90 -0.63
C GLU A 260 -22.50 7.01 -1.00
N ARG A 261 -22.21 6.66 -2.26
CA ARG A 261 -20.87 6.68 -2.86
C ARG A 261 -20.85 7.47 -4.14
N VAL A 262 -19.69 8.06 -4.45
CA VAL A 262 -19.38 8.67 -5.74
C VAL A 262 -18.02 8.21 -6.22
N THR A 263 -17.93 7.84 -7.51
CA THR A 263 -16.68 7.51 -8.16
C THR A 263 -16.18 8.73 -8.95
N LEU A 264 -14.95 9.15 -8.71
CA LEU A 264 -14.26 10.18 -9.48
C LEU A 264 -13.25 9.49 -10.41
N TYR A 265 -13.55 9.47 -11.69
CA TYR A 265 -12.66 8.96 -12.75
C TYR A 265 -11.64 10.02 -13.16
N THR A 266 -10.39 9.63 -13.44
CA THR A 266 -9.35 10.58 -13.89
C THR A 266 -9.55 11.03 -15.35
N GLY A 267 -10.15 10.19 -16.17
CA GLY A 267 -10.44 10.48 -17.58
C GLY A 267 -11.62 11.41 -17.81
N SER A 268 -12.17 11.34 -19.00
CA SER A 268 -13.26 12.20 -19.45
C SER A 268 -14.59 11.45 -19.59
N GLY A 269 -15.69 12.10 -19.23
CA GLY A 269 -17.03 11.53 -19.33
C GLY A 269 -18.12 12.52 -18.99
N THR A 270 -19.34 12.03 -18.84
CA THR A 270 -20.48 12.84 -18.43
C THR A 270 -20.82 12.53 -16.97
N ASP A 271 -20.83 13.56 -16.14
CA ASP A 271 -21.19 13.46 -14.73
C ASP A 271 -22.60 12.89 -14.55
N THR A 272 -22.73 11.97 -13.58
CA THR A 272 -23.99 11.35 -13.17
C THR A 272 -24.20 11.50 -11.67
N GLU A 273 -25.26 10.89 -11.11
CA GLU A 273 -25.48 10.89 -9.66
C GLU A 273 -24.38 10.15 -8.89
N THR A 274 -23.72 9.15 -9.51
CA THR A 274 -22.71 8.30 -8.85
C THR A 274 -21.32 8.40 -9.47
N ALA A 275 -21.14 9.13 -10.56
CA ALA A 275 -19.87 9.26 -11.29
C ALA A 275 -19.52 10.73 -11.58
N ARG A 276 -18.27 11.06 -11.43
CA ARG A 276 -17.65 12.35 -11.76
C ARG A 276 -16.40 12.10 -12.60
N TYR A 277 -16.02 13.06 -13.42
CA TYR A 277 -14.89 12.95 -14.30
C TYR A 277 -13.97 14.15 -14.13
N TRP A 278 -12.70 13.86 -13.86
CA TRP A 278 -11.67 14.90 -13.67
C TRP A 278 -11.38 15.64 -14.97
N GLY A 279 -11.49 14.93 -16.11
CA GLY A 279 -11.21 15.51 -17.43
C GLY A 279 -9.72 15.62 -17.70
N ALA A 280 -8.87 14.82 -17.04
CA ALA A 280 -7.46 14.76 -17.36
C ALA A 280 -7.28 14.28 -18.81
N SER A 281 -6.36 14.93 -19.53
CA SER A 281 -5.89 14.51 -20.86
C SER A 281 -4.48 13.98 -20.69
N GLY A 282 -4.22 12.76 -21.20
CA GLY A 282 -2.89 12.16 -21.23
C GLY A 282 -1.88 12.93 -22.07
#